data_8f84bd3fa8ab983c90b7992e76efdf0f
#
_entry.id   8f84bd3fa8ab983c90b7992e76efdf0f
#
_cell.length_a   1.000
_cell.length_b   1.000
_cell.length_c   1.000
_cell.angle_alpha   90.00
_cell.angle_beta   90.00
_cell.angle_gamma   90.00
#
_symmetry.space_group_name_H-M   'P 1'
#
loop_
_entity.id
_entity.type
_entity.pdbx_description
1 polymer ?
#
loop_
_entity_poly.entity_id
_entity_poly.type
_entity_poly.pdbx_seq_one_letter_code
_entity_poly.pdbx_strand_id
1 'polypeptide(L)'
;LPSIALLLIKSKRINATQLLDLRLNHLRINSSNPFGREYDSRLSDIAERIPDVDADKALKEGRTDLRHLPFVTIDPKTAKDFDDAVCLIEENGKRTLWVAIADVAHYIEPETLLDEEAQTRATSVYLPHAVLPMLPSRLSDNLCSLRSKVPRLAMTVSMQIEDDWTISKVAAFESVIEVQENLSYEDALNNPRFQNMMDLAEGLRQNEIRLNLNSAELRPRVDDDEISVNVKWPNKATEMIETFM
;
A
#
# COMPACT_ATOMS: atom_id res chain seq x y z
N LEU A 1 -33.39 -6.22 10.17
CA LEU A 1 -32.36 -5.22 10.56
C LEU A 1 -32.11 -4.13 9.50
N PRO A 2 -31.95 -4.40 8.17
CA PRO A 2 -31.76 -3.33 7.17
C PRO A 2 -32.91 -2.31 7.15
N SER A 3 -34.12 -2.75 7.41
CA SER A 3 -35.33 -1.92 7.36
C SER A 3 -35.41 -0.88 8.49
N ILE A 4 -34.96 -1.23 9.71
CA ILE A 4 -34.96 -0.33 10.86
C ILE A 4 -33.87 0.75 10.68
N ALA A 5 -32.69 0.36 10.20
CA ALA A 5 -31.61 1.28 9.91
C ALA A 5 -32.01 2.34 8.87
N LEU A 6 -32.68 1.90 7.80
CA LEU A 6 -33.19 2.79 6.75
C LEU A 6 -34.29 3.73 7.26
N LEU A 7 -35.12 3.24 8.17
CA LEU A 7 -36.16 4.05 8.84
C LEU A 7 -35.56 5.10 9.75
N LEU A 8 -34.50 4.77 10.48
CA LEU A 8 -33.80 5.72 11.39
C LEU A 8 -33.11 6.83 10.57
N ILE A 9 -32.49 6.52 9.44
CA ILE A 9 -31.91 7.52 8.53
C ILE A 9 -33.03 8.40 7.92
N LYS A 10 -34.07 7.77 7.36
CA LYS A 10 -35.20 8.50 6.75
C LYS A 10 -35.94 9.40 7.74
N SER A 11 -35.99 9.03 9.02
CA SER A 11 -36.56 9.86 10.11
C SER A 11 -35.59 10.91 10.66
N LYS A 12 -34.38 11.04 10.09
CA LYS A 12 -33.31 11.94 10.57
C LYS A 12 -32.91 11.74 12.03
N ARG A 13 -33.16 10.56 12.59
CA ARG A 13 -32.75 10.22 13.97
C ARG A 13 -31.30 9.80 14.08
N ILE A 14 -30.72 9.27 13.02
CA ILE A 14 -29.30 8.99 12.88
C ILE A 14 -28.86 9.37 11.46
N ASN A 15 -27.64 9.81 11.31
CA ASN A 15 -27.04 10.01 9.98
C ASN A 15 -26.33 8.73 9.50
N ALA A 16 -25.84 8.75 8.27
CA ALA A 16 -25.18 7.59 7.66
C ALA A 16 -23.89 7.20 8.40
N THR A 17 -23.10 8.18 8.88
CA THR A 17 -21.89 7.97 9.67
C THR A 17 -22.21 7.27 10.99
N GLN A 18 -23.20 7.76 11.72
CA GLN A 18 -23.66 7.13 12.98
C GLN A 18 -24.15 5.70 12.77
N LEU A 19 -24.81 5.41 11.64
CA LEU A 19 -25.20 4.04 11.31
C LEU A 19 -23.98 3.14 11.03
N LEU A 20 -23.00 3.66 10.33
CA LEU A 20 -21.74 2.95 10.07
C LEU A 20 -20.99 2.68 11.37
N ASP A 21 -20.89 3.65 12.25
CA ASP A 21 -20.28 3.51 13.59
C ASP A 21 -20.99 2.47 14.44
N LEU A 22 -22.33 2.47 14.44
CA LEU A 22 -23.13 1.46 15.14
C LEU A 22 -22.90 0.06 14.56
N ARG A 23 -22.75 -0.06 13.23
CA ARG A 23 -22.45 -1.34 12.59
C ARG A 23 -21.02 -1.80 12.86
N LEU A 24 -20.05 -0.90 12.82
CA LEU A 24 -18.67 -1.21 13.20
C LEU A 24 -18.57 -1.64 14.67
N ASN A 25 -19.23 -0.93 15.58
CA ASN A 25 -19.28 -1.31 16.98
C ASN A 25 -19.96 -2.69 17.17
N HIS A 26 -20.99 -2.99 16.39
CA HIS A 26 -21.62 -4.32 16.41
C HIS A 26 -20.69 -5.40 15.87
N LEU A 27 -19.93 -5.12 14.83
CA LEU A 27 -18.89 -6.01 14.31
C LEU A 27 -17.75 -6.20 15.31
N ARG A 28 -17.34 -5.14 16.00
CA ARG A 28 -16.32 -5.18 17.07
C ARG A 28 -16.71 -6.02 18.27
N ILE A 29 -17.99 -6.05 18.61
CA ILE A 29 -18.51 -6.86 19.73
C ILE A 29 -18.58 -8.36 19.39
N ASN A 30 -18.64 -8.71 18.11
CA ASN A 30 -18.71 -10.11 17.71
C ASN A 30 -17.31 -10.72 17.63
N SER A 31 -16.91 -11.45 18.67
CA SER A 31 -15.59 -12.08 18.83
C SER A 31 -15.19 -13.06 17.71
N SER A 32 -16.11 -13.44 16.85
CA SER A 32 -15.85 -14.30 15.69
C SER A 32 -15.47 -13.53 14.43
N ASN A 33 -15.54 -12.19 14.45
CA ASN A 33 -15.19 -11.36 13.29
C ASN A 33 -13.82 -10.66 13.53
N PRO A 34 -12.75 -11.07 12.84
CA PRO A 34 -11.43 -10.49 13.03
C PRO A 34 -11.39 -8.97 12.69
N PHE A 35 -12.25 -8.51 11.76
CA PHE A 35 -12.30 -7.10 11.35
C PHE A 35 -12.95 -6.17 12.37
N GLY A 36 -13.60 -6.72 13.41
CA GLY A 36 -14.31 -5.91 14.43
C GLY A 36 -13.55 -5.73 15.72
N ARG A 37 -12.42 -6.40 15.91
CA ARG A 37 -11.66 -6.30 17.15
C ARG A 37 -10.77 -5.07 17.16
N GLU A 38 -10.83 -4.31 18.23
CA GLU A 38 -9.75 -3.38 18.56
C GLU A 38 -8.46 -4.18 18.76
N TYR A 39 -7.31 -3.56 18.47
CA TYR A 39 -6.05 -4.16 18.85
C TYR A 39 -6.02 -4.36 20.37
N ASP A 40 -5.55 -5.52 20.80
CA ASP A 40 -5.10 -5.71 22.17
C ASP A 40 -4.04 -4.64 22.48
N SER A 41 -4.18 -3.91 23.58
CA SER A 41 -3.22 -2.88 23.98
C SER A 41 -1.78 -3.40 24.03
N ARG A 42 -1.62 -4.69 24.36
CA ARG A 42 -0.32 -5.37 24.36
C ARG A 42 0.34 -5.38 22.99
N LEU A 43 -0.43 -5.50 21.90
CA LEU A 43 0.12 -5.48 20.53
C LEU A 43 0.64 -4.10 20.15
N SER A 44 -0.08 -3.06 20.55
CA SER A 44 0.39 -1.69 20.37
C SER A 44 1.67 -1.44 21.18
N ASP A 45 1.72 -1.89 22.44
CA ASP A 45 2.90 -1.77 23.29
C ASP A 45 4.12 -2.54 22.74
N ILE A 46 3.88 -3.72 22.16
CA ILE A 46 4.94 -4.51 21.49
C ILE A 46 5.47 -3.75 20.27
N ALA A 47 4.56 -3.26 19.42
CA ALA A 47 4.93 -2.53 18.22
C ALA A 47 5.71 -1.23 18.53
N GLU A 48 5.32 -0.49 19.55
CA GLU A 48 6.01 0.75 19.96
C GLU A 48 7.44 0.50 20.48
N ARG A 49 7.74 -0.70 20.97
CA ARG A 49 9.09 -1.08 21.41
C ARG A 49 10.00 -1.52 20.26
N ILE A 50 9.48 -1.74 19.07
CA ILE A 50 10.30 -2.04 17.90
C ILE A 50 11.14 -0.80 17.57
N PRO A 51 12.48 -0.93 17.52
CA PRO A 51 13.36 0.21 17.27
C PRO A 51 13.18 0.78 15.85
N ASP A 52 13.58 2.02 15.68
CA ASP A 52 13.71 2.60 14.35
C ASP A 52 14.78 1.88 13.53
N VAL A 53 14.70 2.04 12.21
CA VAL A 53 15.66 1.44 11.27
C VAL A 53 17.06 1.98 11.52
N ASP A 54 17.98 1.09 11.84
CA ASP A 54 19.42 1.36 11.81
C ASP A 54 19.97 0.90 10.46
N ALA A 55 20.04 1.84 9.51
CA ALA A 55 20.50 1.57 8.16
C ALA A 55 21.94 1.05 8.12
N ASP A 56 22.84 1.59 8.94
CA ASP A 56 24.25 1.19 8.95
C ASP A 56 24.43 -0.22 9.51
N LYS A 57 23.62 -0.59 10.50
CA LYS A 57 23.56 -1.97 11.01
C LYS A 57 23.06 -2.91 9.94
N ALA A 58 21.94 -2.58 9.29
CA ALA A 58 21.34 -3.39 8.23
C ALA A 58 22.30 -3.64 7.06
N LEU A 59 23.06 -2.63 6.66
CA LEU A 59 24.10 -2.78 5.62
C LEU A 59 25.25 -3.69 6.07
N LYS A 60 25.68 -3.61 7.32
CA LYS A 60 26.70 -4.52 7.88
C LYS A 60 26.20 -5.98 7.96
N GLU A 61 24.90 -6.17 8.11
CA GLU A 61 24.24 -7.49 8.11
C GLU A 61 24.02 -8.05 6.70
N GLY A 62 24.39 -7.31 5.64
CA GLY A 62 24.44 -7.80 4.27
C GLY A 62 23.36 -7.26 3.32
N ARG A 63 22.53 -6.32 3.77
CA ARG A 63 21.57 -5.66 2.87
C ARG A 63 22.28 -4.77 1.85
N THR A 64 21.73 -4.70 0.66
CA THR A 64 22.26 -3.85 -0.41
C THR A 64 21.87 -2.39 -0.19
N ASP A 65 22.82 -1.47 -0.30
CA ASP A 65 22.55 -0.02 -0.21
C ASP A 65 22.02 0.52 -1.55
N LEU A 66 20.74 0.83 -1.60
CA LEU A 66 20.07 1.43 -2.77
C LEU A 66 19.54 2.84 -2.48
N ARG A 67 19.98 3.50 -1.41
CA ARG A 67 19.54 4.86 -1.05
C ARG A 67 19.91 5.92 -2.08
N HIS A 68 20.88 5.62 -2.95
CA HIS A 68 21.28 6.51 -4.05
C HIS A 68 20.33 6.46 -5.25
N LEU A 69 19.45 5.44 -5.36
CA LEU A 69 18.51 5.32 -6.45
C LEU A 69 17.27 6.20 -6.20
N PRO A 70 16.74 6.85 -7.27
CA PRO A 70 15.63 7.77 -7.15
C PRO A 70 14.26 7.05 -7.03
N PHE A 71 14.09 6.24 -6.01
CA PHE A 71 12.81 5.58 -5.72
C PHE A 71 11.70 6.60 -5.44
N VAL A 72 10.51 6.29 -5.92
CA VAL A 72 9.27 7.01 -5.61
C VAL A 72 8.18 6.02 -5.25
N THR A 73 7.24 6.42 -4.40
CA THR A 73 5.96 5.71 -4.24
C THR A 73 4.86 6.47 -4.97
N ILE A 74 3.85 5.76 -5.48
CA ILE A 74 2.74 6.36 -6.24
C ILE A 74 1.44 5.71 -5.77
N ASP A 75 0.67 6.42 -4.95
CA ASP A 75 -0.43 5.91 -4.14
C ASP A 75 -1.67 6.80 -4.20
N PRO A 76 -2.78 6.42 -3.56
CA PRO A 76 -3.86 7.36 -3.30
C PRO A 76 -3.38 8.53 -2.43
N LYS A 77 -3.86 9.76 -2.71
CA LYS A 77 -3.45 10.99 -1.99
C LYS A 77 -3.57 10.91 -0.45
N THR A 78 -4.42 10.03 0.05
CA THR A 78 -4.67 9.83 1.48
C THR A 78 -3.89 8.68 2.09
N ALA A 79 -3.08 7.96 1.30
CA ALA A 79 -2.27 6.85 1.78
C ALA A 79 -1.24 7.32 2.81
N LYS A 80 -0.96 6.47 3.79
CA LYS A 80 0.08 6.63 4.80
C LYS A 80 0.97 5.38 4.88
N ASP A 81 0.46 4.30 4.39
CA ASP A 81 1.00 2.96 4.29
C ASP A 81 1.53 2.76 2.86
N PHE A 82 2.74 3.23 2.63
CA PHE A 82 3.42 3.11 1.34
C PHE A 82 4.15 1.77 1.30
N ASP A 83 3.55 0.78 0.65
CA ASP A 83 4.06 -0.60 0.66
C ASP A 83 5.07 -0.86 -0.45
N ASP A 84 4.98 -0.14 -1.56
CA ASP A 84 5.82 -0.32 -2.73
C ASP A 84 6.47 0.98 -3.22
N ALA A 85 7.67 0.86 -3.76
CA ALA A 85 8.40 1.95 -4.40
C ALA A 85 9.04 1.46 -5.69
N VAL A 86 9.05 2.33 -6.70
CA VAL A 86 9.55 2.02 -8.03
C VAL A 86 10.64 3.01 -8.46
N CYS A 87 11.57 2.52 -9.27
CA CYS A 87 12.63 3.32 -9.88
C CYS A 87 12.97 2.74 -11.24
N LEU A 88 13.05 3.58 -12.26
CA LEU A 88 13.56 3.21 -13.59
C LEU A 88 14.88 3.95 -13.86
N ILE A 89 15.91 3.18 -14.17
CA ILE A 89 17.21 3.70 -14.59
C ILE A 89 17.44 3.36 -16.04
N GLU A 90 17.74 4.37 -16.85
CA GLU A 90 18.09 4.23 -18.26
C GLU A 90 19.53 4.70 -18.46
N GLU A 91 20.44 3.76 -18.61
CA GLU A 91 21.87 4.04 -18.80
C GLU A 91 22.46 3.17 -19.90
N ASN A 92 23.26 3.80 -20.79
CA ASN A 92 23.96 3.12 -21.88
C ASN A 92 23.04 2.25 -22.76
N GLY A 93 21.80 2.70 -23.00
CA GLY A 93 20.80 1.98 -23.79
C GLY A 93 20.19 0.78 -23.05
N LYS A 94 20.42 0.64 -21.76
CA LYS A 94 19.80 -0.40 -20.91
C LYS A 94 18.79 0.23 -19.98
N ARG A 95 17.65 -0.43 -19.88
CA ARG A 95 16.58 -0.07 -18.96
C ARG A 95 16.55 -1.06 -17.80
N THR A 96 16.68 -0.58 -16.58
CA THR A 96 16.57 -1.40 -15.38
C THR A 96 15.45 -0.87 -14.52
N LEU A 97 14.41 -1.67 -14.35
CA LEU A 97 13.31 -1.42 -13.44
C LEU A 97 13.65 -2.02 -12.07
N TRP A 98 13.49 -1.22 -11.04
CA TRP A 98 13.64 -1.60 -9.63
C TRP A 98 12.29 -1.46 -8.95
N VAL A 99 11.87 -2.53 -8.29
CA VAL A 99 10.64 -2.59 -7.50
C VAL A 99 11.04 -2.98 -6.08
N ALA A 100 10.72 -2.12 -5.13
CA ALA A 100 11.04 -2.33 -3.72
C ALA A 100 9.75 -2.44 -2.93
N ILE A 101 9.58 -3.53 -2.18
CA ILE A 101 8.45 -3.78 -1.29
C ILE A 101 8.93 -3.66 0.15
N ALA A 102 8.15 -3.00 1.01
CA ALA A 102 8.45 -2.87 2.43
C ALA A 102 8.71 -4.24 3.06
N ASP A 103 9.83 -4.39 3.76
CA ASP A 103 10.20 -5.66 4.40
C ASP A 103 9.50 -5.82 5.76
N VAL A 104 8.22 -6.15 5.71
CA VAL A 104 7.38 -6.36 6.90
C VAL A 104 7.86 -7.53 7.73
N ALA A 105 8.35 -8.60 7.08
CA ALA A 105 8.81 -9.81 7.74
C ALA A 105 10.04 -9.58 8.65
N HIS A 106 10.83 -8.53 8.38
CA HIS A 106 11.94 -8.13 9.26
C HIS A 106 11.47 -7.74 10.68
N TYR A 107 10.27 -7.18 10.80
CA TYR A 107 9.75 -6.64 12.06
C TYR A 107 8.83 -7.61 12.80
N ILE A 108 8.31 -8.61 12.12
CA ILE A 108 7.32 -9.54 12.67
C ILE A 108 7.89 -10.96 12.58
N GLU A 109 8.35 -11.46 13.72
CA GLU A 109 8.82 -12.83 13.80
C GLU A 109 7.63 -13.80 13.77
N PRO A 110 7.76 -14.95 13.07
CA PRO A 110 6.74 -15.99 13.06
C PRO A 110 6.36 -16.46 14.48
N GLU A 111 5.10 -16.86 14.66
CA GLU A 111 4.56 -17.41 15.91
C GLU A 111 4.57 -16.41 17.09
N THR A 112 4.74 -15.12 16.82
CA THR A 112 4.57 -14.04 17.81
C THR A 112 3.12 -13.56 17.87
N LEU A 113 2.76 -12.85 18.93
CA LEU A 113 1.41 -12.27 19.07
C LEU A 113 1.06 -11.30 17.90
N LEU A 114 2.06 -10.60 17.36
CA LEU A 114 1.87 -9.73 16.18
C LEU A 114 1.56 -10.58 14.93
N ASP A 115 2.28 -11.68 14.74
CA ASP A 115 2.07 -12.60 13.62
C ASP A 115 0.70 -13.29 13.72
N GLU A 116 0.33 -13.80 14.88
CA GLU A 116 -0.99 -14.43 15.11
C GLU A 116 -2.15 -13.46 14.84
N GLU A 117 -2.03 -12.20 15.27
CA GLU A 117 -3.06 -11.20 15.02
C GLU A 117 -3.08 -10.81 13.53
N ALA A 118 -1.93 -10.65 12.88
CA ALA A 118 -1.84 -10.40 11.45
C ALA A 118 -2.47 -11.52 10.63
N GLN A 119 -2.20 -12.79 10.96
CA GLN A 119 -2.83 -13.95 10.33
C GLN A 119 -4.35 -13.95 10.55
N THR A 120 -4.80 -13.60 11.75
CA THR A 120 -6.23 -13.54 12.08
C THR A 120 -6.95 -12.45 11.29
N ARG A 121 -6.33 -11.29 11.10
CA ARG A 121 -6.87 -10.18 10.31
C ARG A 121 -6.75 -10.39 8.81
N ALA A 122 -5.66 -10.99 8.37
CA ALA A 122 -5.32 -11.31 6.98
C ALA A 122 -5.19 -10.12 6.02
N THR A 123 -5.82 -8.99 6.29
CA THR A 123 -5.77 -7.77 5.46
C THR A 123 -6.17 -6.53 6.26
N SER A 124 -5.78 -5.36 5.79
CA SER A 124 -6.37 -4.09 6.22
C SER A 124 -7.72 -3.86 5.52
N VAL A 125 -8.69 -3.27 6.22
CA VAL A 125 -10.01 -2.95 5.65
C VAL A 125 -10.19 -1.44 5.63
N TYR A 126 -10.36 -0.89 4.43
CA TYR A 126 -10.55 0.54 4.22
C TYR A 126 -12.04 0.84 4.07
N LEU A 127 -12.59 1.57 5.05
CA LEU A 127 -13.97 2.01 5.08
C LEU A 127 -14.03 3.52 4.73
N PRO A 128 -15.17 4.04 4.30
CA PRO A 128 -15.29 5.46 3.93
C PRO A 128 -14.86 6.45 5.01
N HIS A 129 -14.92 6.06 6.29
CA HIS A 129 -14.68 6.93 7.44
C HIS A 129 -13.63 6.37 8.43
N ALA A 130 -13.13 5.15 8.20
CA ALA A 130 -12.18 4.49 9.11
C ALA A 130 -11.34 3.46 8.37
N VAL A 131 -10.15 3.19 8.90
CA VAL A 131 -9.31 2.07 8.49
C VAL A 131 -9.24 1.08 9.65
N LEU A 132 -9.45 -0.19 9.36
CA LEU A 132 -9.19 -1.30 10.27
C LEU A 132 -7.89 -1.96 9.83
N PRO A 133 -6.73 -1.55 10.35
CA PRO A 133 -5.45 -1.98 9.84
C PRO A 133 -5.15 -3.43 10.22
N MET A 134 -4.40 -4.13 9.36
CA MET A 134 -3.90 -5.48 9.65
C MET A 134 -2.82 -5.45 10.73
N LEU A 135 -1.96 -4.43 10.72
CA LEU A 135 -0.85 -4.24 11.64
C LEU A 135 -1.03 -2.95 12.46
N PRO A 136 -0.44 -2.86 13.69
CA PRO A 136 -0.40 -1.61 14.43
C PRO A 136 0.22 -0.47 13.62
N SER A 137 -0.26 0.77 13.83
CA SER A 137 0.17 1.94 13.06
C SER A 137 1.67 2.25 13.16
N ARG A 138 2.32 1.86 14.26
CA ARG A 138 3.79 1.92 14.38
C ARG A 138 4.49 1.15 13.26
N LEU A 139 3.89 0.04 12.81
CA LEU A 139 4.38 -0.75 11.68
C LEU A 139 3.81 -0.22 10.36
N SER A 140 2.49 -0.26 10.18
CA SER A 140 1.85 0.06 8.90
C SER A 140 2.14 1.46 8.39
N ASP A 141 2.04 2.47 9.27
CA ASP A 141 2.15 3.88 8.87
C ASP A 141 3.56 4.45 9.07
N ASN A 142 4.48 3.66 9.67
CA ASN A 142 5.82 4.13 9.99
C ASN A 142 6.91 3.15 9.53
N LEU A 143 7.25 2.10 10.32
CA LEU A 143 8.45 1.29 10.07
C LEU A 143 8.38 0.56 8.73
N CYS A 144 7.21 0.01 8.37
CA CYS A 144 6.98 -0.66 7.10
C CYS A 144 6.55 0.30 5.98
N SER A 145 6.21 1.55 6.29
CA SER A 145 5.86 2.53 5.27
C SER A 145 7.11 3.13 4.62
N LEU A 146 7.21 3.04 3.30
CA LEU A 146 8.31 3.57 2.49
C LEU A 146 8.21 5.10 2.34
N ARG A 147 8.27 5.79 3.48
CA ARG A 147 8.14 7.25 3.57
C ARG A 147 9.35 7.94 2.97
N SER A 148 9.11 9.07 2.27
CA SER A 148 10.17 9.84 1.65
C SER A 148 11.17 10.41 2.67
N LYS A 149 12.44 10.50 2.25
CA LYS A 149 13.56 11.07 3.01
C LYS A 149 13.89 10.32 4.32
N VAL A 150 13.49 9.06 4.41
CA VAL A 150 13.80 8.21 5.56
C VAL A 150 14.28 6.85 5.06
N PRO A 151 15.42 6.33 5.54
CA PRO A 151 15.85 4.97 5.21
C PRO A 151 14.82 3.94 5.64
N ARG A 152 14.55 2.97 4.76
CA ARG A 152 13.62 1.87 5.01
C ARG A 152 14.20 0.55 4.52
N LEU A 153 13.83 -0.53 5.21
CA LEU A 153 14.17 -1.88 4.81
C LEU A 153 13.16 -2.36 3.77
N ALA A 154 13.67 -2.94 2.70
CA ALA A 154 12.85 -3.43 1.62
C ALA A 154 13.38 -4.75 1.05
N MET A 155 12.47 -5.54 0.48
CA MET A 155 12.78 -6.58 -0.49
C MET A 155 12.74 -5.95 -1.88
N THR A 156 13.86 -5.97 -2.58
CA THR A 156 13.95 -5.32 -3.90
C THR A 156 14.16 -6.33 -5.00
N VAL A 157 13.40 -6.17 -6.07
CA VAL A 157 13.59 -6.89 -7.33
C VAL A 157 14.14 -5.91 -8.37
N SER A 158 15.22 -6.29 -9.03
CA SER A 158 15.73 -5.57 -10.19
C SER A 158 15.51 -6.41 -11.46
N MET A 159 15.05 -5.76 -12.52
CA MET A 159 14.73 -6.38 -13.80
C MET A 159 15.34 -5.57 -14.94
N GLN A 160 16.15 -6.20 -15.78
CA GLN A 160 16.59 -5.56 -17.02
C GLN A 160 15.51 -5.76 -18.08
N ILE A 161 15.10 -4.68 -18.76
CA ILE A 161 14.10 -4.69 -19.81
C ILE A 161 14.79 -4.47 -21.16
N GLU A 162 14.58 -5.40 -22.06
CA GLU A 162 15.12 -5.35 -23.42
C GLU A 162 14.25 -4.46 -24.34
N ASP A 163 14.73 -4.18 -25.55
CA ASP A 163 14.03 -3.30 -26.50
C ASP A 163 12.69 -3.87 -27.01
N ASP A 164 12.56 -5.18 -26.98
CA ASP A 164 11.32 -5.89 -27.33
C ASP A 164 10.38 -6.07 -26.15
N TRP A 165 10.61 -5.37 -25.04
CA TRP A 165 9.86 -5.42 -23.78
C TRP A 165 9.96 -6.76 -23.03
N THR A 166 10.90 -7.62 -23.37
CA THR A 166 11.15 -8.83 -22.60
C THR A 166 11.95 -8.52 -21.34
N ILE A 167 11.67 -9.28 -20.27
CA ILE A 167 12.37 -9.15 -18.99
C ILE A 167 13.54 -10.10 -18.97
N SER A 168 14.72 -9.58 -18.65
CA SER A 168 15.94 -10.36 -18.48
C SER A 168 16.65 -9.98 -17.17
N LYS A 169 17.60 -10.81 -16.74
CA LYS A 169 18.45 -10.57 -15.57
C LYS A 169 17.69 -10.13 -14.31
N VAL A 170 16.74 -10.92 -13.90
CA VAL A 170 15.99 -10.68 -12.67
C VAL A 170 16.84 -11.07 -11.46
N ALA A 171 16.88 -10.18 -10.45
CA ALA A 171 17.49 -10.46 -9.16
C ALA A 171 16.59 -9.95 -8.03
N ALA A 172 16.46 -10.72 -6.95
CA ALA A 172 15.72 -10.35 -5.76
C ALA A 172 16.64 -10.42 -4.54
N PHE A 173 16.61 -9.40 -3.69
CA PHE A 173 17.50 -9.30 -2.53
C PHE A 173 16.97 -8.31 -1.49
N GLU A 174 17.45 -8.45 -0.27
CA GLU A 174 17.20 -7.50 0.81
C GLU A 174 17.99 -6.22 0.62
N SER A 175 17.37 -5.07 0.88
CA SER A 175 17.97 -3.77 0.63
C SER A 175 17.63 -2.74 1.70
N VAL A 176 18.37 -1.62 1.67
CA VAL A 176 18.03 -0.36 2.33
C VAL A 176 17.78 0.66 1.22
N ILE A 177 16.59 1.24 1.20
CA ILE A 177 16.21 2.29 0.26
C ILE A 177 15.91 3.59 0.97
N GLU A 178 15.94 4.70 0.24
CA GLU A 178 15.42 6.00 0.66
C GLU A 178 14.57 6.58 -0.46
N VAL A 179 13.26 6.61 -0.25
CA VAL A 179 12.31 7.15 -1.22
C VAL A 179 12.49 8.65 -1.34
N GLN A 180 12.57 9.19 -2.54
CA GLN A 180 12.73 10.63 -2.76
C GLN A 180 11.45 11.39 -2.53
N GLU A 181 10.33 10.87 -3.06
CA GLU A 181 9.01 11.50 -3.02
C GLU A 181 7.92 10.45 -2.89
N ASN A 182 6.90 10.75 -2.05
CA ASN A 182 5.64 10.02 -2.06
C ASN A 182 4.64 10.84 -2.89
N LEU A 183 4.16 10.27 -3.98
CA LEU A 183 3.34 10.95 -4.98
C LEU A 183 1.93 10.39 -5.00
N SER A 184 0.96 11.22 -5.38
CA SER A 184 -0.35 10.70 -5.74
C SER A 184 -0.37 10.20 -7.18
N TYR A 185 -1.34 9.31 -7.52
CA TYR A 185 -1.56 8.90 -8.91
C TYR A 185 -1.79 10.09 -9.85
N GLU A 186 -2.47 11.13 -9.35
CA GLU A 186 -2.73 12.36 -10.09
C GLU A 186 -1.44 13.16 -10.33
N ASP A 187 -0.57 13.25 -9.32
CA ASP A 187 0.72 13.94 -9.44
C ASP A 187 1.62 13.21 -10.44
N ALA A 188 1.70 11.87 -10.36
CA ALA A 188 2.49 11.07 -11.29
C ALA A 188 1.97 11.16 -12.73
N LEU A 189 0.63 11.08 -12.93
CA LEU A 189 0.00 11.16 -14.24
C LEU A 189 0.32 12.47 -14.97
N ASN A 190 0.38 13.57 -14.23
CA ASN A 190 0.60 14.90 -14.79
C ASN A 190 2.08 15.31 -14.84
N ASN A 191 3.00 14.45 -14.41
CA ASN A 191 4.42 14.76 -14.38
C ASN A 191 5.17 14.06 -15.52
N PRO A 192 5.74 14.83 -16.48
CA PRO A 192 6.47 14.25 -17.61
C PRO A 192 7.64 13.34 -17.24
N ARG A 193 8.17 13.48 -16.02
CA ARG A 193 9.26 12.61 -15.49
C ARG A 193 8.90 11.12 -15.50
N PHE A 194 7.61 10.81 -15.40
CA PHE A 194 7.14 9.42 -15.35
C PHE A 194 6.65 8.87 -16.69
N GLN A 195 6.77 9.66 -17.77
CA GLN A 195 6.30 9.22 -19.09
C GLN A 195 7.01 7.93 -19.54
N ASN A 196 8.34 7.85 -19.39
CA ASN A 196 9.11 6.65 -19.75
C ASN A 196 8.67 5.41 -18.95
N MET A 197 8.31 5.58 -17.69
CA MET A 197 7.80 4.49 -16.87
C MET A 197 6.40 4.04 -17.32
N MET A 198 5.54 4.99 -17.68
CA MET A 198 4.20 4.68 -18.23
C MET A 198 4.31 3.98 -19.59
N ASP A 199 5.23 4.43 -20.45
CA ASP A 199 5.47 3.81 -21.75
C ASP A 199 6.06 2.39 -21.59
N LEU A 200 6.95 2.21 -20.60
CA LEU A 200 7.46 0.89 -20.21
C LEU A 200 6.35 -0.05 -19.79
N ALA A 201 5.48 0.40 -18.90
CA ALA A 201 4.34 -0.41 -18.42
C ALA A 201 3.39 -0.78 -19.57
N GLU A 202 3.11 0.15 -20.47
CA GLU A 202 2.29 -0.10 -21.66
C GLU A 202 2.96 -1.16 -22.57
N GLY A 203 4.28 -1.06 -22.80
CA GLY A 203 5.04 -2.03 -23.58
C GLY A 203 5.04 -3.43 -22.96
N LEU A 204 5.28 -3.56 -21.65
CA LEU A 204 5.19 -4.82 -20.91
C LEU A 204 3.81 -5.45 -21.03
N ARG A 205 2.73 -4.67 -20.86
CA ARG A 205 1.34 -5.15 -20.98
C ARG A 205 1.00 -5.67 -22.37
N GLN A 206 1.56 -5.10 -23.43
CA GLN A 206 1.32 -5.55 -24.82
C GLN A 206 1.95 -6.92 -25.09
N ASN A 207 3.03 -7.27 -24.40
CA ASN A 207 3.71 -8.56 -24.57
C ASN A 207 3.08 -9.71 -23.77
N GLU A 208 2.17 -9.40 -22.86
CA GLU A 208 1.50 -10.42 -22.05
C GLU A 208 0.08 -10.72 -22.56
N ILE A 209 -0.29 -12.00 -22.53
CA ILE A 209 -1.68 -12.41 -22.75
C ILE A 209 -2.45 -12.11 -21.46
N ARG A 210 -3.00 -10.92 -21.35
CA ARG A 210 -3.83 -10.49 -20.22
C ARG A 210 -5.28 -10.30 -20.60
N LEU A 211 -6.17 -10.69 -19.69
CA LEU A 211 -7.57 -10.32 -19.78
C LEU A 211 -7.73 -8.91 -19.18
N ASN A 212 -7.86 -7.88 -20.03
CA ASN A 212 -8.10 -6.51 -19.58
C ASN A 212 -9.56 -6.36 -19.13
N LEU A 213 -9.81 -6.51 -17.85
CA LEU A 213 -11.10 -6.19 -17.24
C LEU A 213 -11.03 -4.74 -16.72
N ASN A 214 -11.45 -3.79 -17.57
CA ASN A 214 -11.61 -2.40 -17.13
C ASN A 214 -12.82 -2.31 -16.18
N SER A 215 -12.58 -2.46 -14.88
CA SER A 215 -13.59 -2.25 -13.85
C SER A 215 -13.38 -0.92 -13.15
N ALA A 216 -14.47 -0.15 -13.03
CA ALA A 216 -14.43 1.06 -12.22
C ALA A 216 -14.43 0.69 -10.74
N GLU A 217 -13.62 1.38 -9.97
CA GLU A 217 -13.66 1.34 -8.51
C GLU A 217 -14.77 2.27 -7.99
N LEU A 218 -15.70 1.71 -7.23
CA LEU A 218 -16.76 2.47 -6.58
C LEU A 218 -16.30 2.87 -5.19
N ARG A 219 -16.07 4.16 -4.96
CA ARG A 219 -15.67 4.73 -3.67
C ARG A 219 -16.86 5.44 -3.03
N PRO A 220 -17.54 4.80 -2.07
CA PRO A 220 -18.57 5.46 -1.31
C PRO A 220 -17.92 6.54 -0.42
N ARG A 221 -18.51 7.73 -0.45
CA ARG A 221 -18.17 8.83 0.42
C ARG A 221 -19.36 9.17 1.30
N VAL A 222 -19.10 9.37 2.57
CA VAL A 222 -20.12 9.71 3.56
C VAL A 222 -19.81 11.12 4.05
N ASP A 223 -20.63 12.08 3.65
CA ASP A 223 -20.58 13.45 4.17
C ASP A 223 -21.86 13.68 5.00
N ASP A 224 -21.71 14.03 6.25
CA ASP A 224 -22.72 14.22 7.30
C ASP A 224 -24.10 13.57 7.12
N ASP A 225 -24.86 13.89 6.09
CA ASP A 225 -26.22 13.38 5.83
C ASP A 225 -26.39 12.74 4.43
N GLU A 226 -25.34 12.74 3.60
CA GLU A 226 -25.43 12.23 2.24
C GLU A 226 -24.39 11.15 1.96
N ILE A 227 -24.84 10.08 1.29
CA ILE A 227 -23.95 9.05 0.74
C ILE A 227 -23.80 9.33 -0.75
N SER A 228 -22.61 9.66 -1.17
CA SER A 228 -22.23 9.78 -2.58
C SER A 228 -21.33 8.60 -2.97
N VAL A 229 -21.32 8.26 -4.26
CA VAL A 229 -20.44 7.23 -4.80
C VAL A 229 -19.58 7.86 -5.88
N ASN A 230 -18.30 7.98 -5.62
CA ASN A 230 -17.34 8.37 -6.62
C ASN A 230 -16.92 7.16 -7.44
N VAL A 231 -16.99 7.29 -8.76
CA VAL A 231 -16.54 6.26 -9.69
C VAL A 231 -15.12 6.63 -10.15
N LYS A 232 -14.13 5.81 -9.77
CA LYS A 232 -12.75 6.00 -10.21
C LYS A 232 -12.42 4.97 -11.29
N TRP A 233 -12.06 5.44 -12.46
CA TRP A 233 -11.52 4.59 -13.52
C TRP A 233 -10.01 4.47 -13.39
N PRO A 234 -9.43 3.33 -13.78
CA PRO A 234 -7.98 3.20 -13.94
C PRO A 234 -7.44 4.30 -14.86
N ASN A 235 -6.25 4.77 -14.58
CA ASN A 235 -5.51 5.69 -15.43
C ASN A 235 -4.09 5.17 -15.67
N LYS A 236 -3.32 5.79 -16.58
CA LYS A 236 -1.97 5.33 -16.91
C LYS A 236 -1.05 5.18 -15.69
N ALA A 237 -1.19 6.00 -14.66
CA ALA A 237 -0.37 5.89 -13.46
C ALA A 237 -0.78 4.69 -12.59
N THR A 238 -2.09 4.43 -12.42
CA THR A 238 -2.56 3.23 -11.71
C THR A 238 -2.20 1.96 -12.46
N GLU A 239 -2.38 1.95 -13.80
CA GLU A 239 -2.01 0.82 -14.65
C GLU A 239 -0.50 0.55 -14.65
N MET A 240 0.32 1.59 -14.56
CA MET A 240 1.78 1.48 -14.44
C MET A 240 2.17 0.72 -13.17
N ILE A 241 1.68 1.16 -12.02
CA ILE A 241 1.97 0.49 -10.73
C ILE A 241 1.43 -0.94 -10.74
N GLU A 242 0.19 -1.17 -11.19
CA GLU A 242 -0.39 -2.52 -11.33
C GLU A 242 0.45 -3.45 -12.23
N THR A 243 1.12 -2.90 -13.24
CA THR A 243 1.96 -3.67 -14.15
C THR A 243 3.30 -4.04 -13.53
N PHE A 244 3.84 -3.17 -12.67
CA PHE A 244 5.15 -3.40 -12.05
C PHE A 244 5.07 -4.32 -10.83
N MET A 245 3.87 -4.41 -10.19
CA MET A 245 3.56 -5.32 -9.08
C MET A 245 3.09 -6.69 -9.58
#